data_746f142b010d2e6b54ed47cf6e18fe04
#
_entry.id   746f142b010d2e6b54ed47cf6e18fe04
#
_cell.length_a   1.000
_cell.length_b   1.000
_cell.length_c   1.000
_cell.angle_alpha   90.00
_cell.angle_beta   90.00
_cell.angle_gamma   90.00
#
_symmetry.space_group_name_H-M   'P 1'
#
loop_
_entity.id
_entity.type
_entity.pdbx_description
1 polymer ?
#
loop_
_entity_poly.entity_id
_entity_poly.type
_entity_poly.pdbx_seq_one_letter_code
_entity_poly.pdbx_strand_id
1 'polypeptide(L)'
;MLEKFSPENIKNYTKSQLNVLCDELRVTIYDTVMRCGGHLASNLGSVESTVALFYVFDFPNDKIIFDVGHQCYPYKLLSGRYARFGTLRQAGGISGFPKRTESEYDAYDTGHAGTSVSAALGLAKARDLKGENRNVIAYIGDGSFNNGLVYEALSSLKILNTKILIILNDNGMSISPTVGGMYDIINQIKESGASESIRLLESFGLTYLGVKNGNDLEEMLSAMQEAKDLLQNGSVLLHIATKKGKGYEFSEDHPTGTHGVPPVGSPKDKEYSEVLGEGLCALAKEDKSITVVSAAMKEALGLSDFFRDYPERAFDVGICEENASVLCASMAAGGLKPYYAIYSTFLQRAFDEIIHDVCAQDMPVTFCIDRAGISGADGETHQGVFDLSYLSLIPNLTIAVPKDTEELRAMLTFSATYAHPLAIRYPRAGRVLFGGENKPIKVGEWEYLHKSAKKSAKKLAVLATGERCLIIAMKILKNMQEQGLDFDVINARFVKPLDMQFIKDTDATHIVTLEDNVANGGFGQAVSMAFMQANKGCIVKNYAYRDEFIPQGGVAALQCEYGVNCKEIEEYVKSVLS
;
A
#
# COMPACT_ATOMS: atom_id res chain seq x y z
N MET A 1 0.08 33.13 -11.92
CA MET A 1 0.49 32.52 -13.21
C MET A 1 -0.19 31.17 -13.39
N LEU A 2 -0.08 30.28 -12.39
CA LEU A 2 -0.61 28.91 -12.43
C LEU A 2 -2.13 28.85 -12.68
N GLU A 3 -2.92 29.77 -12.11
CA GLU A 3 -4.39 29.85 -12.33
C GLU A 3 -4.78 30.05 -13.82
N LYS A 4 -3.94 30.75 -14.59
CA LYS A 4 -4.13 31.00 -16.03
C LYS A 4 -3.21 30.15 -16.91
N PHE A 5 -2.57 29.14 -16.32
CA PHE A 5 -1.63 28.30 -17.01
C PHE A 5 -2.34 27.40 -18.03
N SER A 6 -1.77 27.32 -19.22
CA SER A 6 -2.11 26.31 -20.22
C SER A 6 -0.84 25.51 -20.59
N PRO A 7 -0.91 24.17 -20.60
CA PRO A 7 0.24 23.33 -20.93
C PRO A 7 0.93 23.70 -22.26
N GLU A 8 0.13 24.09 -23.23
CA GLU A 8 0.61 24.45 -24.58
C GLU A 8 1.51 25.70 -24.60
N ASN A 9 1.35 26.57 -23.60
CA ASN A 9 2.05 27.86 -23.55
C ASN A 9 3.41 27.80 -22.83
N ILE A 10 3.73 26.72 -22.13
CA ILE A 10 4.94 26.64 -21.29
C ILE A 10 6.22 26.85 -22.10
N LYS A 11 6.25 26.38 -23.34
CA LYS A 11 7.40 26.53 -24.25
C LYS A 11 7.70 27.99 -24.63
N ASN A 12 6.76 28.90 -24.41
CA ASN A 12 6.92 30.33 -24.65
C ASN A 12 7.38 31.10 -23.40
N TYR A 13 7.49 30.44 -22.24
CA TYR A 13 7.90 31.10 -21.01
C TYR A 13 9.39 31.37 -20.99
N THR A 14 9.77 32.55 -20.49
CA THR A 14 11.14 32.86 -20.15
C THR A 14 11.60 32.07 -18.93
N LYS A 15 12.90 31.91 -18.74
CA LYS A 15 13.46 31.25 -17.54
C LYS A 15 12.95 31.88 -16.24
N SER A 16 12.83 33.22 -16.18
CA SER A 16 12.28 33.90 -15.01
C SER A 16 10.82 33.51 -14.75
N GLN A 17 9.99 33.37 -15.79
CA GLN A 17 8.61 32.94 -15.66
C GLN A 17 8.52 31.47 -15.22
N LEU A 18 9.41 30.60 -15.69
CA LEU A 18 9.47 29.20 -15.26
C LEU A 18 9.86 29.08 -13.77
N ASN A 19 10.79 29.91 -13.27
CA ASN A 19 11.13 29.95 -11.85
C ASN A 19 9.92 30.38 -10.99
N VAL A 20 9.20 31.46 -11.41
CA VAL A 20 7.97 31.87 -10.73
C VAL A 20 6.92 30.75 -10.74
N LEU A 21 6.81 30.00 -11.83
CA LEU A 21 5.91 28.84 -11.91
C LEU A 21 6.30 27.74 -10.92
N CYS A 22 7.59 27.45 -10.74
CA CYS A 22 8.08 26.50 -9.74
C CYS A 22 7.68 26.92 -8.32
N ASP A 23 7.81 28.20 -7.99
CA ASP A 23 7.45 28.73 -6.68
C ASP A 23 5.93 28.63 -6.43
N GLU A 24 5.09 29.00 -7.41
CA GLU A 24 3.64 28.87 -7.31
C GLU A 24 3.19 27.41 -7.18
N LEU A 25 3.83 26.48 -7.89
CA LEU A 25 3.57 25.04 -7.76
C LEU A 25 3.82 24.56 -6.33
N ARG A 26 4.97 24.94 -5.72
CA ARG A 26 5.30 24.57 -4.34
C ARG A 26 4.27 25.07 -3.34
N VAL A 27 3.90 26.36 -3.42
CA VAL A 27 2.90 26.94 -2.53
C VAL A 27 1.55 26.23 -2.68
N THR A 28 1.11 26.00 -3.92
CA THR A 28 -0.17 25.33 -4.21
C THR A 28 -0.19 23.90 -3.68
N ILE A 29 0.90 23.16 -3.85
CA ILE A 29 1.04 21.78 -3.34
C ILE A 29 1.01 21.78 -1.81
N TYR A 30 1.79 22.64 -1.18
CA TYR A 30 1.85 22.75 0.28
C TYR A 30 0.47 23.03 0.87
N ASP A 31 -0.20 24.08 0.42
CA ASP A 31 -1.50 24.52 0.94
C ASP A 31 -2.56 23.43 0.74
N THR A 32 -2.54 22.75 -0.42
CA THR A 32 -3.51 21.68 -0.70
C THR A 32 -3.25 20.46 0.16
N VAL A 33 -2.00 20.01 0.27
CA VAL A 33 -1.65 18.83 1.07
C VAL A 33 -1.92 19.07 2.55
N MET A 34 -1.64 20.24 3.08
CA MET A 34 -1.94 20.56 4.48
C MET A 34 -3.45 20.51 4.77
N ARG A 35 -4.30 20.82 3.79
CA ARG A 35 -5.76 20.78 3.92
C ARG A 35 -6.35 19.38 3.67
N CYS A 36 -5.89 18.70 2.62
CA CYS A 36 -6.49 17.45 2.13
C CYS A 36 -5.74 16.19 2.57
N GLY A 37 -4.53 16.37 3.07
CA GLY A 37 -3.55 15.29 3.23
C GLY A 37 -2.92 14.90 1.89
N GLY A 38 -1.81 14.19 1.93
CA GLY A 38 -1.13 13.69 0.73
C GLY A 38 0.38 13.57 0.88
N HIS A 39 1.05 13.31 -0.23
CA HIS A 39 2.50 13.19 -0.29
C HIS A 39 3.13 14.57 -0.46
N LEU A 40 3.79 15.10 0.57
CA LEU A 40 4.35 16.45 0.52
C LEU A 40 5.79 16.47 0.01
N ALA A 41 6.69 15.85 0.75
CA ALA A 41 8.13 15.98 0.51
C ALA A 41 8.56 15.51 -0.89
N SER A 42 7.99 14.41 -1.39
CA SER A 42 8.32 13.86 -2.72
C SER A 42 7.90 14.80 -3.85
N ASN A 43 6.74 15.48 -3.69
CA ASN A 43 6.24 16.43 -4.69
C ASN A 43 7.03 17.74 -4.71
N LEU A 44 7.43 18.23 -3.54
CA LEU A 44 8.26 19.43 -3.45
C LEU A 44 9.64 19.23 -4.10
N GLY A 45 10.20 18.01 -4.01
CA GLY A 45 11.48 17.65 -4.62
C GLY A 45 11.44 17.48 -6.14
N SER A 46 10.26 17.28 -6.76
CA SER A 46 10.12 16.99 -8.19
C SER A 46 9.64 18.18 -9.06
N VAL A 47 9.57 19.39 -8.51
CA VAL A 47 8.98 20.55 -9.19
C VAL A 47 9.77 20.96 -10.43
N GLU A 48 11.08 21.25 -10.30
CA GLU A 48 11.92 21.70 -11.40
C GLU A 48 12.01 20.66 -12.52
N SER A 49 12.22 19.40 -12.16
CA SER A 49 12.28 18.31 -13.13
C SER A 49 10.96 18.15 -13.90
N THR A 50 9.81 18.35 -13.25
CA THR A 50 8.51 18.28 -13.90
C THR A 50 8.24 19.49 -14.80
N VAL A 51 8.64 20.70 -14.39
CA VAL A 51 8.56 21.90 -15.24
C VAL A 51 9.44 21.75 -16.49
N ALA A 52 10.66 21.24 -16.33
CA ALA A 52 11.55 20.96 -17.44
C ALA A 52 11.01 19.89 -18.40
N LEU A 53 10.35 18.86 -17.87
CA LEU A 53 9.65 17.84 -18.69
C LEU A 53 8.60 18.49 -19.59
N PHE A 54 7.72 19.33 -19.07
CA PHE A 54 6.69 20.02 -19.89
C PHE A 54 7.30 21.01 -20.87
N TYR A 55 8.43 21.64 -20.53
CA TYR A 55 9.11 22.57 -21.42
C TYR A 55 9.74 21.87 -22.62
N VAL A 56 10.37 20.70 -22.42
CA VAL A 56 11.15 19.99 -23.43
C VAL A 56 10.31 18.98 -24.23
N PHE A 57 9.47 18.21 -23.57
CA PHE A 57 8.65 17.17 -24.18
C PHE A 57 7.26 17.69 -24.59
N ASP A 58 6.52 16.87 -25.34
CA ASP A 58 5.26 17.28 -25.98
C ASP A 58 4.09 16.47 -25.43
N PHE A 59 3.70 16.75 -24.19
CA PHE A 59 2.54 16.09 -23.56
C PHE A 59 1.22 16.69 -24.06
N PRO A 60 0.17 15.86 -24.26
CA PRO A 60 0.05 14.43 -23.95
C PRO A 60 0.53 13.49 -25.07
N ASN A 61 1.12 13.96 -26.19
CA ASN A 61 1.62 13.09 -27.24
C ASN A 61 2.75 12.18 -26.73
N ASP A 62 3.82 12.75 -26.18
CA ASP A 62 4.82 12.01 -25.43
C ASP A 62 4.17 11.37 -24.18
N LYS A 63 4.63 10.20 -23.75
CA LYS A 63 4.04 9.48 -22.64
C LYS A 63 5.00 9.38 -21.47
N ILE A 64 4.50 9.68 -20.27
CA ILE A 64 5.26 9.50 -19.04
C ILE A 64 4.53 8.55 -18.09
N ILE A 65 5.30 7.70 -17.43
CA ILE A 65 4.86 6.80 -16.37
C ILE A 65 5.64 7.15 -15.10
N PHE A 66 4.94 7.59 -14.08
CA PHE A 66 5.54 7.79 -12.77
C PHE A 66 5.54 6.48 -11.99
N ASP A 67 6.70 6.06 -11.49
CA ASP A 67 6.80 4.92 -10.58
C ASP A 67 6.18 5.27 -9.24
N VAL A 68 5.32 4.41 -8.69
CA VAL A 68 4.39 4.72 -7.60
C VAL A 68 3.45 5.88 -7.99
N GLY A 69 3.99 7.01 -8.40
CA GLY A 69 3.25 8.20 -8.78
C GLY A 69 2.93 9.16 -7.62
N HIS A 70 3.48 8.91 -6.43
CA HIS A 70 3.31 9.78 -5.26
C HIS A 70 3.97 11.16 -5.40
N GLN A 71 4.79 11.38 -6.44
CA GLN A 71 5.47 12.63 -6.79
C GLN A 71 4.84 13.34 -8.00
N CYS A 72 3.61 12.99 -8.39
CA CYS A 72 2.97 13.49 -9.62
C CYS A 72 2.18 14.79 -9.47
N TYR A 73 2.14 15.43 -8.29
CA TYR A 73 1.29 16.63 -8.10
C TYR A 73 1.71 17.81 -8.98
N PRO A 74 3.01 18.13 -9.17
CA PRO A 74 3.39 19.14 -10.14
C PRO A 74 2.89 18.80 -11.56
N TYR A 75 2.95 17.53 -11.95
CA TYR A 75 2.45 17.05 -13.24
C TYR A 75 0.94 17.22 -13.38
N LYS A 76 0.16 16.89 -12.32
CA LYS A 76 -1.29 17.11 -12.30
C LYS A 76 -1.64 18.58 -12.46
N LEU A 77 -0.94 19.48 -11.78
CA LEU A 77 -1.15 20.91 -11.89
C LEU A 77 -0.83 21.44 -13.31
N LEU A 78 0.30 21.01 -13.87
CA LEU A 78 0.74 21.41 -15.22
C LEU A 78 -0.07 20.77 -16.35
N SER A 79 -0.81 19.70 -16.10
CA SER A 79 -1.73 19.08 -17.06
C SER A 79 -3.17 19.60 -16.98
N GLY A 80 -3.36 20.85 -16.51
CA GLY A 80 -4.65 21.54 -16.53
C GLY A 80 -5.61 21.20 -15.37
N ARG A 81 -5.17 20.48 -14.34
CA ARG A 81 -6.02 20.08 -13.21
C ARG A 81 -6.04 21.08 -12.05
N TYR A 82 -5.49 22.29 -12.21
CA TYR A 82 -5.41 23.31 -11.17
C TYR A 82 -6.76 23.60 -10.51
N ALA A 83 -7.81 23.84 -11.30
CA ALA A 83 -9.15 24.19 -10.78
C ALA A 83 -9.77 23.09 -9.88
N ARG A 84 -9.38 21.83 -10.10
CA ARG A 84 -9.86 20.67 -9.32
C ARG A 84 -8.86 20.22 -8.26
N PHE A 85 -7.66 20.80 -8.22
CA PHE A 85 -6.58 20.31 -7.34
C PHE A 85 -6.95 20.38 -5.86
N GLY A 86 -7.82 21.32 -5.48
CA GLY A 86 -8.37 21.41 -4.12
C GLY A 86 -9.22 20.20 -3.66
N THR A 87 -9.56 19.27 -4.56
CA THR A 87 -10.29 18.02 -4.26
C THR A 87 -9.38 16.79 -4.20
N LEU A 88 -8.06 17.01 -4.10
CA LEU A 88 -7.05 15.95 -4.05
C LEU A 88 -7.38 14.91 -2.97
N ARG A 89 -7.39 13.61 -3.33
CA ARG A 89 -7.62 12.46 -2.45
C ARG A 89 -8.99 12.42 -1.76
N GLN A 90 -9.94 13.26 -2.18
CA GLN A 90 -11.31 13.28 -1.65
C GLN A 90 -12.23 12.41 -2.51
N ALA A 91 -13.34 11.97 -1.94
CA ALA A 91 -14.38 11.24 -2.68
C ALA A 91 -14.89 12.07 -3.87
N GLY A 92 -14.90 11.47 -5.08
CA GLY A 92 -15.28 12.16 -6.33
C GLY A 92 -14.29 13.22 -6.81
N GLY A 93 -13.19 13.44 -6.07
CA GLY A 93 -12.11 14.35 -6.42
C GLY A 93 -11.02 13.70 -7.27
N ILE A 94 -9.89 14.39 -7.41
CA ILE A 94 -8.73 13.83 -8.11
C ILE A 94 -7.92 12.88 -7.21
N SER A 95 -7.39 11.81 -7.82
CA SER A 95 -6.55 10.81 -7.14
C SER A 95 -5.21 11.40 -6.70
N GLY A 96 -4.64 10.83 -5.65
CA GLY A 96 -3.26 11.10 -5.23
C GLY A 96 -2.18 10.52 -6.16
N PHE A 97 -2.57 9.72 -7.15
CA PHE A 97 -1.69 9.04 -8.10
C PHE A 97 -2.15 9.32 -9.54
N PRO A 98 -1.32 9.08 -10.57
CA PRO A 98 -1.75 9.13 -11.96
C PRO A 98 -2.94 8.21 -12.22
N LYS A 99 -3.95 8.71 -12.96
CA LYS A 99 -5.16 7.97 -13.28
C LYS A 99 -5.67 8.32 -14.67
N ARG A 100 -5.68 7.35 -15.57
CA ARG A 100 -6.07 7.51 -16.99
C ARG A 100 -7.48 8.06 -17.18
N THR A 101 -8.38 7.73 -16.25
CA THR A 101 -9.76 8.24 -16.29
C THR A 101 -9.91 9.71 -15.87
N GLU A 102 -8.87 10.32 -15.30
CA GLU A 102 -8.85 11.73 -14.91
C GLU A 102 -8.40 12.65 -16.04
N SER A 103 -7.43 12.19 -16.85
CA SER A 103 -6.78 13.05 -17.85
C SER A 103 -6.11 12.21 -18.93
N GLU A 104 -6.14 12.69 -20.18
CA GLU A 104 -5.37 12.13 -21.30
C GLU A 104 -3.85 12.23 -21.13
N TYR A 105 -3.41 13.09 -20.22
CA TYR A 105 -2.00 13.21 -19.84
C TYR A 105 -1.50 12.00 -19.04
N ASP A 106 -2.36 11.30 -18.31
CA ASP A 106 -1.98 10.13 -17.52
C ASP A 106 -1.98 8.87 -18.41
N ALA A 107 -0.79 8.47 -18.85
CA ALA A 107 -0.63 7.36 -19.81
C ALA A 107 -0.89 5.99 -19.18
N TYR A 108 -0.70 5.86 -17.86
CA TYR A 108 -0.79 4.60 -17.12
C TYR A 108 -1.18 4.87 -15.66
N ASP A 109 -2.04 4.03 -15.09
CA ASP A 109 -2.41 4.11 -13.67
C ASP A 109 -1.30 3.49 -12.84
N THR A 110 -0.86 4.20 -11.78
CA THR A 110 0.21 3.73 -10.91
C THR A 110 -0.17 3.85 -9.43
N GLY A 111 0.60 3.22 -8.56
CA GLY A 111 0.40 3.22 -7.11
C GLY A 111 1.44 2.36 -6.40
N HIS A 112 1.86 1.23 -7.02
CA HIS A 112 2.90 0.35 -6.51
C HIS A 112 4.24 0.62 -7.19
N ALA A 113 5.34 0.41 -6.47
CA ALA A 113 6.69 0.64 -6.94
C ALA A 113 7.16 -0.40 -7.98
N GLY A 114 8.16 -0.05 -8.79
CA GLY A 114 8.90 -0.95 -9.67
C GLY A 114 8.27 -1.21 -11.03
N THR A 115 7.04 -0.74 -11.31
CA THR A 115 6.31 -1.08 -12.54
C THR A 115 6.60 -0.15 -13.72
N SER A 116 7.13 1.05 -13.49
CA SER A 116 7.21 2.12 -14.49
C SER A 116 8.07 1.77 -15.70
N VAL A 117 9.21 1.10 -15.48
CA VAL A 117 10.13 0.74 -16.57
C VAL A 117 9.48 -0.31 -17.48
N SER A 118 8.86 -1.35 -16.92
CA SER A 118 8.12 -2.35 -17.70
C SER A 118 6.96 -1.73 -18.48
N ALA A 119 6.18 -0.84 -17.84
CA ALA A 119 5.08 -0.15 -18.49
C ALA A 119 5.56 0.77 -19.63
N ALA A 120 6.69 1.47 -19.42
CA ALA A 120 7.32 2.29 -20.46
C ALA A 120 7.78 1.43 -21.66
N LEU A 121 8.41 0.29 -21.42
CA LEU A 121 8.80 -0.64 -22.48
C LEU A 121 7.59 -1.13 -23.29
N GLY A 122 6.50 -1.49 -22.61
CA GLY A 122 5.25 -1.90 -23.26
C GLY A 122 4.65 -0.81 -24.15
N LEU A 123 4.57 0.45 -23.63
CA LEU A 123 4.08 1.59 -24.42
C LEU A 123 5.01 1.94 -25.58
N ALA A 124 6.34 1.88 -25.38
CA ALA A 124 7.31 2.11 -26.43
C ALA A 124 7.21 1.05 -27.54
N LYS A 125 7.04 -0.22 -27.16
CA LYS A 125 6.85 -1.29 -28.16
C LYS A 125 5.53 -1.14 -28.91
N ALA A 126 4.46 -0.73 -28.26
CA ALA A 126 3.19 -0.42 -28.92
C ALA A 126 3.33 0.75 -29.90
N ARG A 127 4.06 1.82 -29.53
CA ARG A 127 4.44 2.92 -30.43
C ARG A 127 5.15 2.41 -31.68
N ASP A 128 6.19 1.58 -31.49
CA ASP A 128 7.02 1.07 -32.59
C ASP A 128 6.19 0.23 -33.58
N LEU A 129 5.34 -0.66 -33.05
CA LEU A 129 4.47 -1.53 -33.85
C LEU A 129 3.40 -0.74 -34.63
N LYS A 130 2.98 0.41 -34.12
CA LYS A 130 2.02 1.30 -34.78
C LYS A 130 2.69 2.29 -35.74
N GLY A 131 4.04 2.37 -35.77
CA GLY A 131 4.77 3.36 -36.54
C GLY A 131 4.58 4.80 -36.05
N GLU A 132 4.23 4.98 -34.77
CA GLU A 132 4.04 6.30 -34.17
C GLU A 132 5.39 6.91 -33.76
N ASN A 133 5.47 8.24 -33.79
CA ASN A 133 6.68 8.97 -33.39
C ASN A 133 6.42 9.79 -32.13
N ARG A 134 6.66 9.21 -30.97
CA ARG A 134 6.55 9.87 -29.66
C ARG A 134 7.59 9.31 -28.69
N ASN A 135 7.95 10.09 -27.69
CA ASN A 135 8.83 9.64 -26.62
C ASN A 135 8.03 8.90 -25.54
N VAL A 136 8.68 7.94 -24.89
CA VAL A 136 8.13 7.25 -23.72
C VAL A 136 9.13 7.35 -22.58
N ILE A 137 8.66 7.80 -21.44
CA ILE A 137 9.46 8.19 -20.27
C ILE A 137 8.99 7.40 -19.06
N ALA A 138 9.92 6.77 -18.33
CA ALA A 138 9.72 6.26 -16.99
C ALA A 138 10.38 7.22 -15.99
N TYR A 139 9.61 7.73 -15.02
CA TYR A 139 10.13 8.57 -13.94
C TYR A 139 10.10 7.74 -12.64
N ILE A 140 11.27 7.34 -12.17
CA ILE A 140 11.44 6.37 -11.07
C ILE A 140 12.32 6.92 -9.96
N GLY A 141 11.94 6.69 -8.70
CA GLY A 141 12.75 7.03 -7.53
C GLY A 141 13.81 5.96 -7.23
N ASP A 142 14.87 6.38 -6.53
CA ASP A 142 15.98 5.52 -6.12
C ASP A 142 15.53 4.32 -5.27
N GLY A 143 14.56 4.49 -4.37
CA GLY A 143 13.98 3.38 -3.61
C GLY A 143 13.30 2.33 -4.50
N SER A 144 12.51 2.77 -5.47
CA SER A 144 11.84 1.89 -6.43
C SER A 144 12.81 1.24 -7.42
N PHE A 145 13.93 1.89 -7.73
CA PHE A 145 14.94 1.37 -8.63
C PHE A 145 15.64 0.11 -8.10
N ASN A 146 15.54 -0.18 -6.79
CA ASN A 146 16.01 -1.42 -6.19
C ASN A 146 15.07 -2.62 -6.41
N ASN A 147 13.83 -2.41 -6.86
CA ASN A 147 12.85 -3.49 -7.03
C ASN A 147 13.24 -4.47 -8.14
N GLY A 148 13.06 -5.77 -7.93
CA GLY A 148 13.43 -6.84 -8.85
C GLY A 148 12.84 -6.68 -10.25
N LEU A 149 11.56 -6.28 -10.36
CA LEU A 149 10.87 -6.08 -11.64
C LEU A 149 11.54 -5.02 -12.53
N VAL A 150 12.26 -4.05 -11.96
CA VAL A 150 13.06 -3.08 -12.73
C VAL A 150 14.18 -3.79 -13.50
N TYR A 151 14.85 -4.77 -12.87
CA TYR A 151 15.93 -5.54 -13.51
C TYR A 151 15.43 -6.52 -14.55
N GLU A 152 14.25 -7.09 -14.36
CA GLU A 152 13.56 -7.87 -15.39
C GLU A 152 13.27 -7.00 -16.62
N ALA A 153 12.78 -5.78 -16.39
CA ALA A 153 12.54 -4.81 -17.46
C ALA A 153 13.84 -4.40 -18.18
N LEU A 154 14.89 -4.04 -17.42
CA LEU A 154 16.19 -3.69 -18.00
C LEU A 154 16.81 -4.85 -18.79
N SER A 155 16.70 -6.08 -18.31
CA SER A 155 17.12 -7.29 -19.03
C SER A 155 16.38 -7.46 -20.36
N SER A 156 15.09 -7.09 -20.40
CA SER A 156 14.27 -7.18 -21.60
C SER A 156 14.52 -6.06 -22.62
N LEU A 157 15.21 -4.99 -22.26
CA LEU A 157 15.39 -3.80 -23.09
C LEU A 157 16.04 -4.12 -24.45
N LYS A 158 17.12 -4.89 -24.44
CA LYS A 158 17.82 -5.32 -25.69
C LYS A 158 16.97 -6.26 -26.55
N ILE A 159 16.20 -7.15 -25.90
CA ILE A 159 15.34 -8.11 -26.61
C ILE A 159 14.19 -7.39 -27.31
N LEU A 160 13.59 -6.43 -26.63
CA LEU A 160 12.47 -5.66 -27.19
C LEU A 160 12.90 -4.70 -28.30
N ASN A 161 14.18 -4.33 -28.35
CA ASN A 161 14.74 -3.41 -29.33
C ASN A 161 13.87 -2.15 -29.52
N THR A 162 13.65 -1.43 -28.43
CA THR A 162 12.86 -0.19 -28.37
C THR A 162 13.59 0.86 -27.56
N LYS A 163 13.14 2.12 -27.61
CA LYS A 163 13.81 3.23 -26.96
C LYS A 163 12.90 3.87 -25.92
N ILE A 164 13.41 4.04 -24.71
CA ILE A 164 12.77 4.73 -23.59
C ILE A 164 13.75 5.66 -22.90
N LEU A 165 13.21 6.71 -22.28
CA LEU A 165 13.96 7.53 -21.33
C LEU A 165 13.59 7.07 -19.92
N ILE A 166 14.58 6.70 -19.12
CA ILE A 166 14.42 6.45 -17.68
C ILE A 166 14.99 7.67 -16.95
N ILE A 167 14.18 8.35 -16.16
CA ILE A 167 14.62 9.43 -15.28
C ILE A 167 14.70 8.85 -13.87
N LEU A 168 15.92 8.64 -13.40
CA LEU A 168 16.20 8.21 -12.03
C LEU A 168 16.25 9.44 -11.12
N ASN A 169 15.21 9.62 -10.32
CA ASN A 169 15.10 10.69 -9.34
C ASN A 169 15.67 10.22 -8.00
N ASP A 170 16.95 10.49 -7.79
CA ASP A 170 17.70 10.10 -6.60
C ASP A 170 17.66 11.22 -5.54
N ASN A 171 16.98 10.95 -4.45
CA ASN A 171 16.98 11.80 -3.27
C ASN A 171 17.49 11.06 -2.00
N GLY A 172 17.97 9.83 -2.15
CA GLY A 172 18.49 8.99 -1.07
C GLY A 172 17.41 8.42 -0.14
N MET A 173 16.14 8.54 -0.52
CA MET A 173 15.02 8.24 0.37
C MET A 173 13.89 7.52 -0.36
N SER A 174 13.44 6.40 0.22
CA SER A 174 12.09 5.88 0.04
C SER A 174 11.14 6.55 1.05
N ILE A 175 10.41 5.82 1.89
CA ILE A 175 9.82 6.39 3.12
C ILE A 175 10.98 6.66 4.10
N SER A 176 11.80 5.65 4.37
CA SER A 176 13.08 5.66 5.09
C SER A 176 14.25 5.97 4.14
N PRO A 177 15.47 6.20 4.65
CA PRO A 177 16.67 6.17 3.81
C PRO A 177 16.71 4.91 2.95
N THR A 178 17.03 5.07 1.66
CA THR A 178 17.11 3.93 0.73
C THR A 178 18.26 3.02 1.12
N VAL A 179 18.03 1.71 1.07
CA VAL A 179 19.00 0.67 1.39
C VAL A 179 19.17 -0.31 0.24
N GLY A 180 20.30 -1.02 0.20
CA GLY A 180 20.56 -2.10 -0.75
C GLY A 180 21.76 -1.86 -1.64
N GLY A 181 22.39 -2.94 -2.10
CA GLY A 181 23.65 -2.89 -2.87
C GLY A 181 23.54 -2.13 -4.20
N MET A 182 22.36 -2.12 -4.82
CA MET A 182 22.15 -1.31 -6.03
C MET A 182 22.08 0.19 -5.70
N TYR A 183 21.49 0.55 -4.56
CA TYR A 183 21.53 1.95 -4.11
C TYR A 183 22.98 2.38 -3.81
N ASP A 184 23.79 1.50 -3.21
CA ASP A 184 25.21 1.79 -2.97
C ASP A 184 25.96 2.08 -4.30
N ILE A 185 25.63 1.32 -5.36
CA ILE A 185 26.18 1.54 -6.71
C ILE A 185 25.77 2.92 -7.25
N ILE A 186 24.49 3.29 -7.13
CA ILE A 186 23.97 4.60 -7.55
C ILE A 186 24.64 5.72 -6.73
N ASN A 187 24.78 5.54 -5.43
CA ASN A 187 25.42 6.52 -4.55
C ASN A 187 26.92 6.72 -4.86
N GLN A 188 27.65 5.64 -5.21
CA GLN A 188 29.03 5.73 -5.68
C GLN A 188 29.15 6.58 -6.96
N ILE A 189 28.20 6.47 -7.88
CA ILE A 189 28.18 7.34 -9.06
C ILE A 189 27.98 8.80 -8.65
N LYS A 190 27.04 9.06 -7.74
CA LYS A 190 26.71 10.41 -7.26
C LYS A 190 27.90 11.07 -6.53
N GLU A 191 28.60 10.32 -5.69
CA GLU A 191 29.68 10.85 -4.86
C GLU A 191 31.02 10.98 -5.61
N SER A 192 31.33 10.05 -6.50
CA SER A 192 32.68 9.95 -7.10
C SER A 192 32.70 9.82 -8.63
N GLY A 193 31.54 9.73 -9.29
CA GLY A 193 31.48 9.46 -10.72
C GLY A 193 32.01 8.07 -11.10
N ALA A 194 31.85 7.07 -10.23
CA ALA A 194 32.43 5.73 -10.36
C ALA A 194 32.14 5.09 -11.73
N SER A 195 33.16 5.03 -12.60
CA SER A 195 33.02 4.57 -13.99
C SER A 195 32.60 3.09 -14.10
N GLU A 196 32.92 2.26 -13.12
CA GLU A 196 32.53 0.85 -13.08
C GLU A 196 31.01 0.72 -12.80
N SER A 197 30.49 1.50 -11.90
CA SER A 197 29.06 1.58 -11.59
C SER A 197 28.26 2.10 -12.79
N ILE A 198 28.78 3.09 -13.52
CA ILE A 198 28.18 3.57 -14.78
C ILE A 198 28.16 2.45 -15.82
N ARG A 199 29.28 1.76 -16.04
CA ARG A 199 29.37 0.63 -16.98
C ARG A 199 28.40 -0.51 -16.67
N LEU A 200 28.13 -0.75 -15.40
CA LEU A 200 27.12 -1.73 -15.01
C LEU A 200 25.73 -1.33 -15.53
N LEU A 201 25.32 -0.08 -15.36
CA LEU A 201 24.04 0.40 -15.87
C LEU A 201 23.99 0.39 -17.41
N GLU A 202 25.07 0.80 -18.06
CA GLU A 202 25.19 0.79 -19.53
C GLU A 202 25.20 -0.63 -20.12
N SER A 203 25.60 -1.64 -19.35
CA SER A 203 25.60 -3.05 -19.78
C SER A 203 24.18 -3.55 -20.14
N PHE A 204 23.13 -2.94 -19.60
CA PHE A 204 21.73 -3.20 -19.99
C PHE A 204 21.35 -2.59 -21.35
N GLY A 205 22.20 -1.79 -21.98
CA GLY A 205 21.95 -1.13 -23.27
C GLY A 205 21.40 0.29 -23.13
N LEU A 206 21.66 0.92 -22.00
CA LEU A 206 21.35 2.32 -21.73
C LEU A 206 22.55 3.20 -22.04
N THR A 207 22.30 4.44 -22.48
CA THR A 207 23.28 5.53 -22.39
C THR A 207 23.07 6.23 -21.06
N TYR A 208 24.09 6.26 -20.21
CA TYR A 208 24.03 6.96 -18.93
C TYR A 208 24.28 8.46 -19.10
N LEU A 209 23.41 9.29 -18.52
CA LEU A 209 23.53 10.74 -18.47
C LEU A 209 23.32 11.24 -17.04
N GLY A 210 24.30 11.87 -16.43
CA GLY A 210 24.19 12.45 -15.08
C GLY A 210 25.53 12.39 -14.31
N VAL A 211 25.59 12.74 -13.03
CA VAL A 211 24.46 13.17 -12.17
C VAL A 211 24.16 14.65 -12.41
N LYS A 212 22.92 15.02 -12.52
CA LYS A 212 22.47 16.41 -12.73
C LYS A 212 21.73 16.91 -11.47
N ASN A 213 21.82 18.21 -11.17
CA ASN A 213 21.10 18.80 -10.06
C ASN A 213 19.61 18.95 -10.41
N GLY A 214 18.78 18.03 -9.89
CA GLY A 214 17.34 17.96 -10.17
C GLY A 214 16.53 19.13 -9.60
N ASN A 215 17.12 19.96 -8.74
CA ASN A 215 16.49 21.17 -8.19
C ASN A 215 17.07 22.48 -8.77
N ASP A 216 17.88 22.40 -9.83
CA ASP A 216 18.30 23.54 -10.64
C ASP A 216 17.54 23.51 -11.97
N LEU A 217 16.67 24.48 -12.18
CA LEU A 217 15.82 24.53 -13.37
C LEU A 217 16.62 24.66 -14.67
N GLU A 218 17.71 25.45 -14.69
CA GLU A 218 18.51 25.65 -15.90
C GLU A 218 19.26 24.36 -16.27
N GLU A 219 19.83 23.70 -15.28
CA GLU A 219 20.46 22.41 -15.48
C GLU A 219 19.46 21.35 -15.94
N MET A 220 18.24 21.34 -15.36
CA MET A 220 17.17 20.42 -15.78
C MET A 220 16.71 20.66 -17.22
N LEU A 221 16.52 21.91 -17.64
CA LEU A 221 16.17 22.23 -19.04
C LEU A 221 17.22 21.71 -20.01
N SER A 222 18.51 21.93 -19.71
CA SER A 222 19.62 21.44 -20.51
C SER A 222 19.71 19.91 -20.53
N ALA A 223 19.61 19.28 -19.37
CA ALA A 223 19.70 17.81 -19.23
C ALA A 223 18.55 17.08 -19.91
N MET A 224 17.31 17.59 -19.82
CA MET A 224 16.16 17.02 -20.50
C MET A 224 16.28 17.13 -22.02
N GLN A 225 16.84 18.26 -22.55
CA GLN A 225 17.09 18.41 -23.97
C GLN A 225 18.18 17.43 -24.44
N GLU A 226 19.29 17.34 -23.72
CA GLU A 226 20.38 16.38 -24.00
C GLU A 226 19.85 14.92 -24.00
N ALA A 227 19.04 14.55 -22.99
CA ALA A 227 18.42 13.24 -22.92
C ALA A 227 17.49 12.95 -24.12
N LYS A 228 16.71 13.95 -24.55
CA LYS A 228 15.83 13.85 -25.72
C LYS A 228 16.62 13.64 -27.02
N ASP A 229 17.76 14.29 -27.15
CA ASP A 229 18.62 14.16 -28.33
C ASP A 229 19.32 12.79 -28.35
N LEU A 230 19.83 12.32 -27.19
CA LEU A 230 20.44 11.00 -27.04
C LEU A 230 19.43 9.87 -27.31
N LEU A 231 18.16 10.07 -26.94
CA LEU A 231 17.07 9.10 -27.14
C LEU A 231 16.84 8.77 -28.65
N GLN A 232 17.28 9.62 -29.56
CA GLN A 232 17.24 9.31 -31.00
C GLN A 232 18.14 8.11 -31.35
N ASN A 233 19.19 7.86 -30.58
CA ASN A 233 20.18 6.81 -30.86
C ASN A 233 19.96 5.54 -30.03
N GLY A 234 19.29 5.62 -28.86
CA GLY A 234 19.08 4.48 -27.97
C GLY A 234 18.32 4.87 -26.72
N SER A 235 18.11 3.91 -25.82
CA SER A 235 17.53 4.19 -24.51
C SER A 235 18.51 4.96 -23.62
N VAL A 236 17.98 5.87 -22.81
CA VAL A 236 18.77 6.76 -21.94
C VAL A 236 18.35 6.59 -20.50
N LEU A 237 19.30 6.55 -19.58
CA LEU A 237 19.08 6.72 -18.15
C LEU A 237 19.63 8.09 -17.73
N LEU A 238 18.72 9.03 -17.48
CA LEU A 238 19.05 10.34 -16.91
C LEU A 238 18.99 10.25 -15.38
N HIS A 239 20.13 10.39 -14.72
CA HIS A 239 20.23 10.40 -13.26
C HIS A 239 20.20 11.84 -12.75
N ILE A 240 19.18 12.17 -11.96
CA ILE A 240 19.03 13.48 -11.33
C ILE A 240 19.07 13.34 -9.81
N ALA A 241 19.86 14.19 -9.16
CA ALA A 241 19.90 14.29 -7.70
C ALA A 241 18.95 15.39 -7.23
N THR A 242 17.99 15.05 -6.37
CA THR A 242 17.01 16.00 -5.82
C THR A 242 17.04 16.01 -4.30
N LYS A 243 16.50 17.08 -3.71
CA LYS A 243 16.30 17.19 -2.27
C LYS A 243 14.82 17.00 -1.95
N LYS A 244 14.49 15.94 -1.23
CA LYS A 244 13.14 15.67 -0.76
C LYS A 244 12.67 16.77 0.19
N GLY A 245 11.48 17.35 -0.05
CA GLY A 245 10.97 18.47 0.74
C GLY A 245 11.46 19.86 0.29
N LYS A 246 12.13 19.98 -0.85
CA LYS A 246 12.78 21.22 -1.36
C LYS A 246 11.89 22.45 -1.24
N GLY A 247 12.44 23.51 -0.64
CA GLY A 247 11.80 24.81 -0.47
C GLY A 247 11.03 24.99 0.85
N TYR A 248 10.94 23.96 1.69
CA TYR A 248 10.39 24.04 3.03
C TYR A 248 11.35 23.39 4.04
N GLU A 249 12.03 24.20 4.84
CA GLU A 249 13.08 23.77 5.76
C GLU A 249 12.63 22.60 6.65
N PHE A 250 11.44 22.69 7.26
CA PHE A 250 10.89 21.59 8.07
C PHE A 250 10.76 20.28 7.30
N SER A 251 10.35 20.33 6.01
CA SER A 251 10.20 19.14 5.18
C SER A 251 11.55 18.60 4.69
N GLU A 252 12.52 19.48 4.47
CA GLU A 252 13.90 19.13 4.11
C GLU A 252 14.62 18.42 5.27
N ASP A 253 14.39 18.87 6.51
CA ASP A 253 14.99 18.30 7.72
C ASP A 253 14.28 17.03 8.21
N HIS A 254 12.97 16.91 7.91
CA HIS A 254 12.14 15.79 8.33
C HIS A 254 11.41 15.12 7.15
N PRO A 255 12.13 14.62 6.13
CA PRO A 255 11.53 14.10 4.90
C PRO A 255 10.68 12.84 5.12
N THR A 256 11.03 11.98 6.08
CA THR A 256 10.23 10.82 6.49
C THR A 256 8.90 11.24 7.09
N GLY A 257 8.91 12.19 8.02
CA GLY A 257 7.70 12.70 8.68
C GLY A 257 6.76 13.48 7.77
N THR A 258 7.28 13.96 6.63
CA THR A 258 6.51 14.70 5.61
C THR A 258 6.33 13.93 4.31
N HIS A 259 6.65 12.63 4.28
CA HIS A 259 6.38 11.77 3.14
C HIS A 259 4.87 11.66 2.89
N GLY A 260 4.10 11.19 3.86
CA GLY A 260 2.64 11.15 3.83
C GLY A 260 2.05 11.97 4.98
N VAL A 261 1.43 13.11 4.68
CA VAL A 261 0.89 14.04 5.67
C VAL A 261 -0.63 13.88 5.76
N PRO A 262 -1.20 13.64 6.96
CA PRO A 262 -2.64 13.70 7.14
C PRO A 262 -3.15 15.16 7.08
N PRO A 263 -4.44 15.39 6.82
CA PRO A 263 -5.03 16.73 6.93
C PRO A 263 -4.75 17.35 8.32
N VAL A 264 -4.50 18.64 8.36
CA VAL A 264 -4.31 19.36 9.63
C VAL A 264 -5.53 19.19 10.54
N GLY A 265 -5.31 18.87 11.80
CA GLY A 265 -6.36 18.63 12.78
C GLY A 265 -6.93 17.21 12.78
N SER A 266 -6.38 16.30 11.99
CA SER A 266 -6.75 14.87 12.05
C SER A 266 -6.49 14.30 13.45
N PRO A 267 -7.40 13.49 14.01
CA PRO A 267 -7.19 12.86 15.31
C PRO A 267 -5.98 11.89 15.24
N LYS A 268 -5.24 11.83 16.33
CA LYS A 268 -4.18 10.82 16.52
C LYS A 268 -4.79 9.66 17.30
N ASP A 269 -5.27 8.67 16.59
CA ASP A 269 -5.63 7.39 17.20
C ASP A 269 -4.37 6.53 17.39
N LYS A 270 -4.36 5.66 18.41
CA LYS A 270 -3.27 4.68 18.56
C LYS A 270 -3.29 3.74 17.36
N GLU A 271 -2.16 3.59 16.70
CA GLU A 271 -2.04 2.71 15.53
C GLU A 271 -1.70 1.27 15.97
N TYR A 272 -2.21 0.29 15.24
CA TYR A 272 -1.83 -1.12 15.46
C TYR A 272 -0.33 -1.35 15.26
N SER A 273 0.32 -0.57 14.38
CA SER A 273 1.75 -0.61 14.15
C SER A 273 2.57 -0.29 15.41
N GLU A 274 2.11 0.65 16.27
CA GLU A 274 2.77 0.93 17.55
C GLU A 274 2.73 -0.30 18.47
N VAL A 275 1.57 -0.96 18.52
CA VAL A 275 1.38 -2.18 19.34
C VAL A 275 2.19 -3.35 18.80
N LEU A 276 2.32 -3.46 17.47
CA LEU A 276 3.19 -4.45 16.82
C LEU A 276 4.64 -4.24 17.25
N GLY A 277 5.17 -3.03 17.12
CA GLY A 277 6.57 -2.72 17.47
C GLY A 277 6.88 -3.01 18.95
N GLU A 278 6.00 -2.54 19.87
CA GLU A 278 6.11 -2.82 21.30
C GLU A 278 6.09 -4.34 21.58
N GLY A 279 5.16 -5.07 20.95
CA GLY A 279 5.01 -6.52 21.10
C GLY A 279 6.22 -7.31 20.61
N LEU A 280 6.75 -6.95 19.42
CA LEU A 280 7.94 -7.61 18.87
C LEU A 280 9.19 -7.33 19.70
N CYS A 281 9.38 -6.11 20.22
CA CYS A 281 10.46 -5.80 21.15
C CYS A 281 10.36 -6.63 22.44
N ALA A 282 9.16 -6.78 22.99
CA ALA A 282 8.92 -7.62 24.17
C ALA A 282 9.26 -9.10 23.91
N LEU A 283 8.82 -9.64 22.77
CA LEU A 283 9.16 -11.02 22.37
C LEU A 283 10.67 -11.21 22.16
N ALA A 284 11.32 -10.28 21.47
CA ALA A 284 12.75 -10.36 21.16
C ALA A 284 13.65 -10.30 22.39
N LYS A 285 13.18 -9.70 23.48
CA LYS A 285 13.87 -9.65 24.76
C LYS A 285 13.97 -11.04 25.41
N GLU A 286 12.89 -11.83 25.26
CA GLU A 286 12.81 -13.17 25.88
C GLU A 286 13.32 -14.26 24.94
N ASP A 287 13.22 -14.09 23.60
CA ASP A 287 13.60 -15.09 22.60
C ASP A 287 14.54 -14.51 21.53
N LYS A 288 15.79 -14.97 21.53
CA LYS A 288 16.82 -14.53 20.59
C LYS A 288 16.60 -15.01 19.15
N SER A 289 15.72 -15.98 18.93
CA SER A 289 15.38 -16.47 17.60
C SER A 289 14.42 -15.55 16.84
N ILE A 290 13.78 -14.58 17.51
CA ILE A 290 12.89 -13.59 16.90
C ILE A 290 13.69 -12.67 15.97
N THR A 291 13.27 -12.61 14.70
CA THR A 291 13.78 -11.69 13.69
C THR A 291 12.66 -10.92 13.02
N VAL A 292 12.95 -9.71 12.54
CA VAL A 292 11.96 -8.85 11.89
C VAL A 292 12.46 -8.46 10.51
N VAL A 293 11.59 -8.61 9.51
CA VAL A 293 11.84 -8.20 8.13
C VAL A 293 10.82 -7.15 7.71
N SER A 294 11.29 -6.11 7.01
CA SER A 294 10.47 -5.05 6.43
C SER A 294 10.94 -4.74 5.00
N ALA A 295 10.02 -4.31 4.14
CA ALA A 295 10.31 -3.87 2.79
C ALA A 295 10.15 -2.34 2.69
N ALA A 296 11.18 -1.59 3.12
CA ALA A 296 11.28 -0.12 3.09
C ALA A 296 10.21 0.64 3.91
N MET A 297 9.62 0.00 4.95
CA MET A 297 8.48 0.58 5.69
C MET A 297 8.65 0.54 7.22
N LYS A 298 9.86 0.34 7.72
CA LYS A 298 10.11 0.11 9.16
C LYS A 298 9.50 1.18 10.09
N GLU A 299 9.57 2.47 9.71
CA GLU A 299 8.98 3.55 10.51
C GLU A 299 7.45 3.51 10.49
N ALA A 300 6.87 3.33 9.30
CA ALA A 300 5.42 3.30 9.11
C ALA A 300 4.74 2.08 9.76
N LEU A 301 5.51 1.03 10.01
CA LEU A 301 5.09 -0.20 10.68
C LEU A 301 5.44 -0.25 12.19
N GLY A 302 5.93 0.88 12.76
CA GLY A 302 6.23 0.98 14.19
C GLY A 302 7.48 0.18 14.62
N LEU A 303 8.37 -0.17 13.68
CA LEU A 303 9.51 -1.06 13.94
C LEU A 303 10.81 -0.33 14.31
N SER A 304 10.78 1.01 14.38
CA SER A 304 12.00 1.83 14.62
C SER A 304 12.75 1.42 15.88
N ASP A 305 12.03 1.13 16.96
CA ASP A 305 12.63 0.71 18.22
C ASP A 305 13.28 -0.69 18.09
N PHE A 306 12.63 -1.62 17.40
CA PHE A 306 13.21 -2.94 17.15
C PHE A 306 14.50 -2.85 16.32
N PHE A 307 14.51 -2.03 15.27
CA PHE A 307 15.69 -1.81 14.43
C PHE A 307 16.84 -1.12 15.18
N ARG A 308 16.52 -0.25 16.16
CA ARG A 308 17.52 0.37 17.03
C ARG A 308 18.09 -0.60 18.05
N ASP A 309 17.23 -1.37 18.73
CA ASP A 309 17.59 -2.17 19.91
C ASP A 309 18.12 -3.56 19.55
N TYR A 310 17.76 -4.08 18.35
CA TYR A 310 18.13 -5.41 17.87
C TYR A 310 18.63 -5.38 16.41
N PRO A 311 19.62 -4.54 16.04
CA PRO A 311 20.02 -4.32 14.64
C PRO A 311 20.50 -5.61 13.93
N GLU A 312 21.06 -6.57 14.65
CA GLU A 312 21.52 -7.86 14.09
C GLU A 312 20.36 -8.84 13.76
N ARG A 313 19.13 -8.51 14.16
CA ARG A 313 17.92 -9.31 13.95
C ARG A 313 16.84 -8.57 13.20
N ALA A 314 17.16 -7.39 12.69
CA ALA A 314 16.28 -6.50 11.97
C ALA A 314 16.76 -6.29 10.53
N PHE A 315 15.93 -6.60 9.53
CA PHE A 315 16.32 -6.58 8.13
C PHE A 315 15.34 -5.72 7.32
N ASP A 316 15.84 -4.59 6.81
CA ASP A 316 15.14 -3.82 5.79
C ASP A 316 15.72 -4.21 4.42
N VAL A 317 14.93 -4.85 3.59
CA VAL A 317 15.36 -5.35 2.28
C VAL A 317 15.14 -4.36 1.14
N GLY A 318 14.70 -3.12 1.44
CA GLY A 318 14.23 -2.19 0.43
C GLY A 318 12.86 -2.59 -0.11
N ILE A 319 12.45 -2.02 -1.24
CA ILE A 319 11.16 -2.36 -1.88
C ILE A 319 11.31 -3.67 -2.67
N CYS A 320 11.42 -4.81 -1.93
CA CYS A 320 11.67 -6.15 -2.47
C CYS A 320 10.83 -7.18 -1.71
N GLU A 321 9.52 -7.14 -1.91
CA GLU A 321 8.54 -7.90 -1.13
C GLU A 321 8.68 -9.41 -1.33
N GLU A 322 8.96 -9.83 -2.56
CA GLU A 322 9.20 -11.23 -2.95
C GLU A 322 10.43 -11.78 -2.21
N ASN A 323 11.56 -11.05 -2.28
CA ASN A 323 12.79 -11.40 -1.57
C ASN A 323 12.59 -11.48 -0.04
N ALA A 324 11.79 -10.56 0.53
CA ALA A 324 11.47 -10.58 1.96
C ALA A 324 10.79 -11.89 2.38
N SER A 325 9.86 -12.39 1.56
CA SER A 325 9.13 -13.63 1.84
C SER A 325 10.05 -14.86 1.79
N VAL A 326 10.90 -14.98 0.75
CA VAL A 326 11.88 -16.07 0.63
C VAL A 326 12.92 -16.01 1.75
N LEU A 327 13.38 -14.80 2.10
CA LEU A 327 14.33 -14.60 3.21
C LEU A 327 13.73 -15.08 4.54
N CYS A 328 12.46 -14.72 4.83
CA CYS A 328 11.75 -15.20 6.02
C CYS A 328 11.62 -16.73 6.01
N ALA A 329 11.22 -17.34 4.89
CA ALA A 329 11.12 -18.80 4.78
C ALA A 329 12.45 -19.49 5.08
N SER A 330 13.54 -18.97 4.52
CA SER A 330 14.88 -19.52 4.71
C SER A 330 15.39 -19.32 6.14
N MET A 331 15.10 -18.19 6.78
CA MET A 331 15.41 -17.97 8.21
C MET A 331 14.65 -18.96 9.10
N ALA A 332 13.38 -19.23 8.79
CA ALA A 332 12.58 -20.22 9.51
C ALA A 332 13.15 -21.63 9.34
N ALA A 333 13.56 -22.01 8.13
CA ALA A 333 14.27 -23.26 7.88
C ALA A 333 15.60 -23.36 8.66
N GLY A 334 16.26 -22.22 8.91
CA GLY A 334 17.46 -22.10 9.75
C GLY A 334 17.18 -22.12 11.26
N GLY A 335 15.91 -22.27 11.69
CA GLY A 335 15.51 -22.34 13.09
C GLY A 335 15.24 -20.99 13.76
N LEU A 336 15.13 -19.91 13.00
CA LEU A 336 14.71 -18.60 13.50
C LEU A 336 13.19 -18.45 13.44
N LYS A 337 12.66 -17.41 14.06
CA LYS A 337 11.24 -17.05 14.07
C LYS A 337 11.06 -15.69 13.39
N PRO A 338 10.93 -15.66 12.07
CA PRO A 338 10.81 -14.42 11.32
C PRO A 338 9.39 -13.84 11.37
N TYR A 339 9.32 -12.53 11.61
CA TYR A 339 8.13 -11.70 11.50
C TYR A 339 8.29 -10.79 10.29
N TYR A 340 7.46 -10.97 9.27
CA TYR A 340 7.43 -10.12 8.10
C TYR A 340 6.29 -9.10 8.23
N ALA A 341 6.64 -7.84 8.49
CA ALA A 341 5.68 -6.76 8.61
C ALA A 341 5.54 -5.99 7.28
N ILE A 342 4.31 -5.87 6.78
CA ILE A 342 4.02 -5.31 5.46
C ILE A 342 2.57 -4.80 5.38
N TYR A 343 2.29 -3.86 4.47
CA TYR A 343 0.92 -3.47 4.16
C TYR A 343 0.21 -4.54 3.33
N SER A 344 -1.08 -4.72 3.60
CA SER A 344 -1.95 -5.68 2.92
C SER A 344 -1.85 -5.60 1.39
N THR A 345 -1.94 -4.39 0.83
CA THR A 345 -1.86 -4.20 -0.63
C THR A 345 -0.49 -4.58 -1.21
N PHE A 346 0.62 -4.36 -0.48
CA PHE A 346 1.97 -4.67 -0.98
C PHE A 346 2.32 -6.15 -0.85
N LEU A 347 1.72 -6.87 0.11
CA LEU A 347 1.90 -8.32 0.24
C LEU A 347 1.43 -9.10 -1.00
N GLN A 348 0.54 -8.53 -1.82
CA GLN A 348 0.10 -9.13 -3.08
C GLN A 348 1.27 -9.53 -4.00
N ARG A 349 2.38 -8.79 -3.94
CA ARG A 349 3.58 -9.04 -4.75
C ARG A 349 4.28 -10.35 -4.44
N ALA A 350 4.18 -10.79 -3.20
CA ALA A 350 4.82 -12.00 -2.72
C ALA A 350 3.87 -13.22 -2.68
N PHE A 351 2.79 -13.21 -3.48
CA PHE A 351 1.78 -14.26 -3.45
C PHE A 351 2.36 -15.64 -3.82
N ASP A 352 3.21 -15.71 -4.83
CA ASP A 352 3.87 -16.96 -5.23
C ASP A 352 4.81 -17.47 -4.14
N GLU A 353 5.64 -16.60 -3.56
CA GLU A 353 6.61 -16.95 -2.52
C GLU A 353 5.93 -17.40 -1.21
N ILE A 354 4.75 -16.83 -0.90
CA ILE A 354 3.94 -17.29 0.23
C ILE A 354 3.47 -18.73 -0.01
N ILE A 355 3.02 -19.04 -1.23
CA ILE A 355 2.59 -20.41 -1.59
C ILE A 355 3.78 -21.37 -1.58
N HIS A 356 4.79 -21.07 -2.39
CA HIS A 356 5.87 -21.99 -2.74
C HIS A 356 6.92 -22.10 -1.62
N ASP A 357 7.43 -20.95 -1.14
CA ASP A 357 8.57 -20.96 -0.23
C ASP A 357 8.14 -21.07 1.23
N VAL A 358 7.00 -20.53 1.60
CA VAL A 358 6.53 -20.54 2.99
C VAL A 358 5.55 -21.69 3.24
N CYS A 359 4.38 -21.69 2.60
CA CYS A 359 3.27 -22.57 3.00
C CYS A 359 3.39 -24.00 2.47
N ALA A 360 3.92 -24.22 1.26
CA ALA A 360 4.15 -25.55 0.73
C ALA A 360 5.19 -26.34 1.56
N GLN A 361 6.11 -25.62 2.20
CA GLN A 361 7.15 -26.17 3.08
C GLN A 361 6.78 -26.10 4.56
N ASP A 362 5.60 -25.57 4.90
CA ASP A 362 5.09 -25.38 6.28
C ASP A 362 6.08 -24.60 7.18
N MET A 363 6.72 -23.56 6.63
CA MET A 363 7.70 -22.74 7.34
C MET A 363 7.03 -21.80 8.32
N PRO A 364 7.41 -21.76 9.62
CA PRO A 364 6.79 -20.93 10.64
C PRO A 364 7.13 -19.44 10.51
N VAL A 365 6.64 -18.80 9.46
CA VAL A 365 6.73 -17.37 9.22
C VAL A 365 5.47 -16.69 9.73
N THR A 366 5.61 -15.59 10.49
CA THR A 366 4.49 -14.76 10.90
C THR A 366 4.43 -13.50 10.03
N PHE A 367 3.39 -13.40 9.20
CA PHE A 367 3.06 -12.20 8.43
C PHE A 367 2.25 -11.24 9.29
N CYS A 368 2.76 -10.04 9.55
CA CYS A 368 2.07 -8.95 10.25
C CYS A 368 1.51 -8.00 9.19
N ILE A 369 0.23 -8.18 8.84
CA ILE A 369 -0.40 -7.52 7.69
C ILE A 369 -1.14 -6.27 8.16
N ASP A 370 -0.52 -5.12 7.95
CA ASP A 370 -1.04 -3.81 8.32
C ASP A 370 -1.88 -3.18 7.19
N ARG A 371 -2.68 -2.16 7.48
CA ARG A 371 -3.57 -1.45 6.55
C ARG A 371 -4.55 -2.38 5.84
N ALA A 372 -4.98 -3.44 6.50
CA ALA A 372 -6.00 -4.34 5.98
C ALA A 372 -7.38 -3.67 5.92
N GLY A 373 -8.17 -4.07 4.93
CA GLY A 373 -9.45 -3.43 4.63
C GLY A 373 -9.30 -2.10 3.90
N ILE A 374 -10.31 -1.24 3.97
CA ILE A 374 -10.27 0.07 3.33
C ILE A 374 -9.25 0.97 4.03
N SER A 375 -8.23 1.42 3.27
CA SER A 375 -7.21 2.37 3.74
C SER A 375 -7.64 3.84 3.57
N GLY A 376 -8.57 4.11 2.65
CA GLY A 376 -9.22 5.40 2.46
C GLY A 376 -8.62 6.27 1.35
N ALA A 377 -7.87 7.31 1.73
CA ALA A 377 -7.55 8.43 0.84
C ALA A 377 -6.57 8.10 -0.31
N ASP A 378 -5.83 7.00 -0.26
CA ASP A 378 -4.90 6.59 -1.31
C ASP A 378 -5.56 5.78 -2.44
N GLY A 379 -6.83 5.42 -2.27
CA GLY A 379 -7.66 4.85 -3.33
C GLY A 379 -7.34 3.42 -3.73
N GLU A 380 -7.72 3.06 -4.92
CA GLU A 380 -7.81 1.70 -5.47
C GLU A 380 -6.53 0.88 -5.29
N THR A 381 -5.37 1.51 -5.44
CA THR A 381 -4.07 0.84 -5.38
C THR A 381 -3.59 0.56 -3.96
N HIS A 382 -4.23 1.16 -2.95
CA HIS A 382 -3.81 1.05 -1.55
C HIS A 382 -4.87 0.44 -0.63
N GLN A 383 -6.07 0.12 -1.14
CA GLN A 383 -7.09 -0.59 -0.36
C GLN A 383 -6.63 -2.05 -0.10
N GLY A 384 -6.58 -2.45 1.17
CA GLY A 384 -6.19 -3.80 1.60
C GLY A 384 -7.37 -4.75 1.66
N VAL A 385 -8.16 -4.85 0.58
CA VAL A 385 -9.46 -5.55 0.58
C VAL A 385 -9.44 -6.92 -0.09
N PHE A 386 -8.27 -7.40 -0.51
CA PHE A 386 -8.12 -8.67 -1.23
C PHE A 386 -7.40 -9.75 -0.43
N ASP A 387 -6.76 -9.40 0.69
CA ASP A 387 -5.86 -10.27 1.42
C ASP A 387 -6.53 -11.52 1.98
N LEU A 388 -7.72 -11.42 2.60
CA LEU A 388 -8.44 -12.60 3.07
C LEU A 388 -8.77 -13.56 1.92
N SER A 389 -9.12 -13.01 0.75
CA SER A 389 -9.49 -13.82 -0.40
C SER A 389 -8.31 -14.61 -0.96
N TYR A 390 -7.18 -13.96 -1.29
CA TYR A 390 -6.07 -14.67 -1.90
C TYR A 390 -5.28 -15.53 -0.89
N LEU A 391 -5.18 -15.12 0.38
CA LEU A 391 -4.52 -15.91 1.42
C LEU A 391 -5.34 -17.15 1.82
N SER A 392 -6.67 -17.08 1.77
CA SER A 392 -7.53 -18.22 2.08
C SER A 392 -7.36 -19.41 1.12
N LEU A 393 -6.88 -19.15 -0.11
CA LEU A 393 -6.59 -20.19 -1.10
C LEU A 393 -5.42 -21.09 -0.69
N ILE A 394 -4.50 -20.59 0.15
CA ILE A 394 -3.19 -21.22 0.39
C ILE A 394 -3.29 -22.27 1.49
N PRO A 395 -3.01 -23.57 1.25
CA PRO A 395 -2.95 -24.59 2.28
C PRO A 395 -1.91 -24.26 3.36
N ASN A 396 -2.05 -24.81 4.54
CA ASN A 396 -1.18 -24.66 5.72
C ASN A 396 -1.14 -23.25 6.33
N LEU A 397 -1.66 -22.21 5.66
CA LEU A 397 -1.68 -20.86 6.20
C LEU A 397 -2.83 -20.69 7.20
N THR A 398 -2.49 -20.28 8.42
CA THR A 398 -3.46 -19.82 9.42
C THR A 398 -3.68 -18.32 9.28
N ILE A 399 -4.94 -17.85 9.31
CA ILE A 399 -5.29 -16.42 9.18
C ILE A 399 -6.06 -15.98 10.42
N ALA A 400 -5.49 -15.03 11.16
CA ALA A 400 -6.06 -14.45 12.38
C ALA A 400 -6.31 -12.95 12.20
N VAL A 401 -7.41 -12.46 12.77
CA VAL A 401 -7.85 -11.06 12.67
C VAL A 401 -8.23 -10.58 14.07
N PRO A 402 -7.41 -9.77 14.74
CA PRO A 402 -7.68 -9.30 16.09
C PRO A 402 -8.86 -8.34 16.12
N LYS A 403 -9.68 -8.43 17.19
CA LYS A 403 -10.80 -7.50 17.45
C LYS A 403 -10.35 -6.12 17.88
N ASP A 404 -9.17 -6.03 18.50
CA ASP A 404 -8.60 -4.80 19.04
C ASP A 404 -7.08 -4.95 19.25
N THR A 405 -6.44 -3.89 19.73
CA THR A 405 -4.99 -3.85 19.96
C THR A 405 -4.52 -4.81 21.07
N GLU A 406 -5.35 -5.11 22.06
CA GLU A 406 -5.00 -6.06 23.11
C GLU A 406 -5.06 -7.50 22.60
N GLU A 407 -6.01 -7.82 21.72
CA GLU A 407 -6.03 -9.13 21.08
C GLU A 407 -4.84 -9.29 20.11
N LEU A 408 -4.37 -8.20 19.45
CA LEU A 408 -3.12 -8.24 18.70
C LEU A 408 -1.94 -8.64 19.59
N ARG A 409 -1.81 -8.06 20.80
CA ARG A 409 -0.77 -8.47 21.77
C ARG A 409 -0.86 -9.95 22.13
N ALA A 410 -2.06 -10.45 22.37
CA ALA A 410 -2.30 -11.86 22.66
C ALA A 410 -1.93 -12.75 21.47
N MET A 411 -2.26 -12.35 20.24
CA MET A 411 -1.89 -13.08 19.00
C MET A 411 -0.37 -13.06 18.76
N LEU A 412 0.32 -11.98 19.05
CA LEU A 412 1.79 -11.92 18.98
C LEU A 412 2.43 -12.87 20.02
N THR A 413 1.91 -12.91 21.24
CA THR A 413 2.37 -13.87 22.26
C THR A 413 2.13 -15.32 21.81
N PHE A 414 0.98 -15.61 21.24
CA PHE A 414 0.66 -16.91 20.68
C PHE A 414 1.59 -17.29 19.53
N SER A 415 1.87 -16.36 18.61
CA SER A 415 2.70 -16.62 17.42
C SER A 415 4.12 -17.05 17.76
N ALA A 416 4.68 -16.60 18.90
CA ALA A 416 6.02 -16.97 19.33
C ALA A 416 6.21 -18.49 19.59
N THR A 417 5.12 -19.22 19.79
CA THR A 417 5.12 -20.69 20.01
C THR A 417 4.42 -21.46 18.89
N TYR A 418 3.87 -20.77 17.90
CA TYR A 418 3.14 -21.40 16.81
C TYR A 418 4.11 -21.85 15.72
N ALA A 419 4.04 -23.12 15.34
CA ALA A 419 5.05 -23.78 14.49
C ALA A 419 4.62 -23.92 13.01
N HIS A 420 3.66 -23.11 12.56
CA HIS A 420 3.13 -23.13 11.20
C HIS A 420 3.02 -21.70 10.64
N PRO A 421 2.88 -21.50 9.32
CA PRO A 421 2.64 -20.18 8.73
C PRO A 421 1.43 -19.48 9.33
N LEU A 422 1.60 -18.22 9.73
CA LEU A 422 0.55 -17.41 10.36
C LEU A 422 0.47 -16.03 9.72
N ALA A 423 -0.72 -15.60 9.35
CA ALA A 423 -1.03 -14.24 8.95
C ALA A 423 -1.89 -13.57 10.04
N ILE A 424 -1.41 -12.48 10.62
CA ILE A 424 -2.15 -11.63 11.55
C ILE A 424 -2.48 -10.34 10.81
N ARG A 425 -3.77 -10.11 10.55
CA ARG A 425 -4.28 -9.05 9.68
C ARG A 425 -5.03 -8.00 10.49
N TYR A 426 -4.66 -6.71 10.39
CA TYR A 426 -5.26 -5.63 11.18
C TYR A 426 -5.31 -4.30 10.39
N PRO A 427 -6.26 -3.38 10.74
CA PRO A 427 -6.37 -2.08 10.09
C PRO A 427 -5.29 -1.12 10.60
N ARG A 428 -5.18 0.07 9.97
CA ARG A 428 -4.22 1.10 10.36
C ARG A 428 -4.40 1.58 11.80
N ALA A 429 -5.59 2.05 12.14
CA ALA A 429 -5.90 2.62 13.45
C ALA A 429 -6.80 1.69 14.23
N GLY A 430 -6.60 1.61 15.54
CA GLY A 430 -7.35 0.76 16.45
C GLY A 430 -7.53 1.38 17.82
N ARG A 431 -8.55 0.89 18.53
CA ARG A 431 -8.88 1.27 19.90
C ARG A 431 -9.02 0.02 20.75
N VAL A 432 -8.80 0.14 22.05
CA VAL A 432 -9.19 -0.91 22.99
C VAL A 432 -10.68 -0.77 23.23
N LEU A 433 -11.49 -1.51 22.46
CA LEU A 433 -12.94 -1.32 22.42
C LEU A 433 -13.71 -2.32 23.28
N PHE A 434 -13.22 -3.55 23.36
CA PHE A 434 -14.02 -4.66 23.87
C PHE A 434 -13.62 -5.13 25.25
N GLY A 435 -12.64 -4.54 25.89
CA GLY A 435 -12.21 -4.73 27.27
C GLY A 435 -12.30 -6.17 27.80
N GLY A 436 -11.70 -6.46 28.94
CA GLY A 436 -11.76 -7.76 29.57
C GLY A 436 -10.45 -8.54 29.50
N GLU A 437 -10.36 -9.66 30.22
CA GLU A 437 -9.22 -10.57 30.11
C GLU A 437 -9.25 -11.27 28.75
N ASN A 438 -8.19 -11.12 27.96
CA ASN A 438 -8.03 -11.89 26.75
C ASN A 438 -7.89 -13.37 27.10
N LYS A 439 -8.82 -14.19 26.60
CA LYS A 439 -8.68 -15.63 26.70
C LYS A 439 -7.46 -16.10 25.91
N PRO A 440 -6.80 -17.19 26.33
CA PRO A 440 -5.72 -17.80 25.55
C PRO A 440 -6.18 -18.03 24.09
N ILE A 441 -5.33 -17.65 23.16
CA ILE A 441 -5.59 -17.84 21.73
C ILE A 441 -5.47 -19.33 21.40
N LYS A 442 -6.51 -19.90 20.79
CA LYS A 442 -6.52 -21.26 20.25
C LYS A 442 -6.95 -21.22 18.79
N VAL A 443 -6.18 -21.89 17.95
CA VAL A 443 -6.43 -21.94 16.52
C VAL A 443 -7.84 -22.45 16.22
N GLY A 444 -8.57 -21.70 15.38
CA GLY A 444 -9.92 -22.07 14.97
C GLY A 444 -10.99 -21.93 16.07
N GLU A 445 -10.72 -21.23 17.18
CA GLU A 445 -11.72 -20.97 18.23
C GLU A 445 -12.18 -19.51 18.16
N TRP A 446 -13.49 -19.29 17.97
CA TRP A 446 -14.12 -17.98 17.98
C TRP A 446 -14.55 -17.57 19.39
N GLU A 447 -14.84 -16.29 19.58
CA GLU A 447 -15.20 -15.72 20.88
C GLU A 447 -16.60 -15.10 20.83
N TYR A 448 -17.47 -15.47 21.79
CA TYR A 448 -18.71 -14.72 21.99
C TYR A 448 -18.43 -13.39 22.68
N LEU A 449 -18.71 -12.28 22.01
CA LEU A 449 -18.74 -10.95 22.61
C LEU A 449 -20.08 -10.67 23.27
N HIS A 450 -21.16 -11.22 22.70
CA HIS A 450 -22.49 -11.22 23.31
C HIS A 450 -23.21 -12.52 22.98
N LYS A 451 -23.87 -13.10 23.99
CA LYS A 451 -24.72 -14.27 23.85
C LYS A 451 -26.13 -13.93 24.26
N SER A 452 -27.08 -14.05 23.35
CA SER A 452 -28.47 -13.75 23.61
C SER A 452 -29.07 -14.72 24.62
N ALA A 453 -29.75 -14.17 25.64
CA ALA A 453 -30.50 -14.96 26.61
C ALA A 453 -31.94 -15.29 26.13
N LYS A 454 -32.37 -14.74 24.99
CA LYS A 454 -33.74 -14.91 24.49
C LYS A 454 -33.96 -16.28 23.86
N LYS A 455 -35.05 -16.90 24.26
CA LYS A 455 -35.58 -18.12 23.62
C LYS A 455 -36.55 -17.67 22.50
N SER A 456 -36.06 -17.57 21.27
CA SER A 456 -36.87 -17.28 20.08
C SER A 456 -36.88 -18.47 19.14
N ALA A 457 -37.96 -18.61 18.35
CA ALA A 457 -38.02 -19.60 17.26
C ALA A 457 -37.02 -19.30 16.14
N LYS A 458 -36.70 -18.04 15.93
CA LYS A 458 -35.62 -17.58 15.05
C LYS A 458 -34.45 -17.11 15.90
N LYS A 459 -33.31 -17.75 15.74
CA LYS A 459 -32.05 -17.38 16.39
C LYS A 459 -31.09 -16.85 15.35
N LEU A 460 -30.51 -15.68 15.61
CA LEU A 460 -29.58 -15.03 14.74
C LEU A 460 -28.20 -14.90 15.41
N ALA A 461 -27.14 -15.22 14.68
CA ALA A 461 -25.77 -14.96 15.08
C ALA A 461 -25.05 -14.09 14.04
N VAL A 462 -24.38 -13.07 14.50
CA VAL A 462 -23.52 -12.20 13.68
C VAL A 462 -22.07 -12.60 13.90
N LEU A 463 -21.43 -13.09 12.86
CA LEU A 463 -20.00 -13.45 12.83
C LEU A 463 -19.22 -12.30 12.18
N ALA A 464 -18.44 -11.57 12.94
CA ALA A 464 -17.72 -10.42 12.43
C ALA A 464 -16.21 -10.60 12.58
N THR A 465 -15.44 -10.23 11.53
CA THR A 465 -13.99 -10.29 11.52
C THR A 465 -13.38 -8.92 11.75
N GLY A 466 -12.54 -8.81 12.78
CA GLY A 466 -11.77 -7.61 13.09
C GLY A 466 -12.58 -6.43 13.63
N GLU A 467 -11.85 -5.45 14.10
CA GLU A 467 -12.36 -4.31 14.88
C GLU A 467 -13.54 -3.58 14.20
N ARG A 468 -13.37 -3.21 12.93
CA ARG A 468 -14.37 -2.38 12.23
C ARG A 468 -15.71 -3.07 12.06
N CYS A 469 -15.69 -4.36 11.71
CA CYS A 469 -16.90 -5.16 11.56
C CYS A 469 -17.59 -5.42 12.91
N LEU A 470 -16.80 -5.62 13.96
CA LEU A 470 -17.31 -5.80 15.32
C LEU A 470 -17.93 -4.52 15.88
N ILE A 471 -17.37 -3.33 15.59
CA ILE A 471 -17.99 -2.04 15.93
C ILE A 471 -19.40 -1.95 15.32
N ILE A 472 -19.53 -2.31 14.04
CA ILE A 472 -20.83 -2.29 13.35
C ILE A 472 -21.79 -3.29 14.00
N ALA A 473 -21.35 -4.53 14.25
CA ALA A 473 -22.17 -5.56 14.90
C ALA A 473 -22.68 -5.14 16.28
N MET A 474 -21.79 -4.60 17.12
CA MET A 474 -22.14 -4.14 18.47
C MET A 474 -23.05 -2.90 18.47
N LYS A 475 -22.88 -1.99 17.50
CA LYS A 475 -23.78 -0.86 17.31
C LYS A 475 -25.20 -1.33 16.96
N ILE A 476 -25.32 -2.28 16.03
CA ILE A 476 -26.60 -2.87 15.64
C ILE A 476 -27.21 -3.61 16.81
N LEU A 477 -26.45 -4.39 17.57
CA LEU A 477 -26.93 -5.08 18.77
C LEU A 477 -27.55 -4.10 19.76
N LYS A 478 -26.86 -3.00 20.06
CA LYS A 478 -27.39 -1.97 20.97
C LYS A 478 -28.73 -1.40 20.47
N ASN A 479 -28.82 -1.03 19.18
CA ASN A 479 -30.03 -0.50 18.58
C ASN A 479 -31.19 -1.53 18.63
N MET A 480 -30.91 -2.80 18.46
CA MET A 480 -31.90 -3.87 18.53
C MET A 480 -32.35 -4.11 19.97
N GLN A 481 -31.46 -4.10 20.95
CA GLN A 481 -31.78 -4.23 22.36
C GLN A 481 -32.71 -3.12 22.86
N GLU A 482 -32.55 -1.89 22.40
CA GLU A 482 -33.45 -0.77 22.68
C GLU A 482 -34.90 -1.03 22.15
N GLN A 483 -35.01 -1.87 21.10
CA GLN A 483 -36.30 -2.31 20.53
C GLN A 483 -36.78 -3.66 21.12
N GLY A 484 -36.11 -4.16 22.14
CA GLY A 484 -36.43 -5.43 22.76
C GLY A 484 -36.05 -6.68 21.95
N LEU A 485 -35.22 -6.53 20.91
CA LEU A 485 -34.65 -7.63 20.12
C LEU A 485 -33.24 -7.96 20.61
N ASP A 486 -32.76 -9.20 20.37
CA ASP A 486 -31.43 -9.62 20.83
C ASP A 486 -30.89 -10.75 19.94
N PHE A 487 -29.56 -10.83 19.77
CA PHE A 487 -28.89 -11.84 18.95
C PHE A 487 -27.42 -12.05 19.39
N ASP A 488 -26.83 -13.15 18.96
CA ASP A 488 -25.44 -13.47 19.29
C ASP A 488 -24.47 -12.64 18.45
N VAL A 489 -23.41 -12.10 19.08
CA VAL A 489 -22.29 -11.45 18.38
C VAL A 489 -21.00 -12.22 18.68
N ILE A 490 -20.35 -12.67 17.61
CA ILE A 490 -19.16 -13.52 17.67
C ILE A 490 -17.99 -12.79 17.00
N ASN A 491 -16.88 -12.69 17.74
CA ASN A 491 -15.58 -12.34 17.19
C ASN A 491 -15.01 -13.54 16.43
N ALA A 492 -15.13 -13.53 15.12
CA ALA A 492 -14.59 -14.56 14.25
C ALA A 492 -13.08 -14.31 14.01
N ARG A 493 -12.29 -14.37 15.11
CA ARG A 493 -10.87 -14.04 15.16
C ARG A 493 -9.98 -14.93 14.30
N PHE A 494 -10.42 -16.11 13.88
CA PHE A 494 -9.78 -16.95 12.88
C PHE A 494 -10.68 -17.05 11.65
N VAL A 495 -10.15 -16.57 10.51
CA VAL A 495 -10.75 -16.73 9.19
C VAL A 495 -10.37 -18.08 8.60
N LYS A 496 -9.19 -18.57 8.96
CA LYS A 496 -8.68 -19.89 8.56
C LYS A 496 -7.76 -20.45 9.66
N PRO A 497 -8.06 -21.66 10.19
CA PRO A 497 -9.29 -22.41 9.97
C PRO A 497 -10.52 -21.73 10.61
N LEU A 498 -11.70 -22.04 10.10
CA LEU A 498 -12.98 -21.66 10.73
C LEU A 498 -13.18 -22.44 12.04
N ASP A 499 -14.00 -21.89 12.95
CA ASP A 499 -14.46 -22.61 14.15
C ASP A 499 -15.51 -23.68 13.77
N MET A 500 -15.03 -24.87 13.45
CA MET A 500 -15.89 -25.99 13.07
C MET A 500 -16.71 -26.52 14.24
N GLN A 501 -16.28 -26.26 15.49
CA GLN A 501 -17.06 -26.63 16.67
C GLN A 501 -18.27 -25.69 16.82
N PHE A 502 -18.08 -24.38 16.68
CA PHE A 502 -19.19 -23.42 16.62
C PHE A 502 -20.17 -23.77 15.52
N ILE A 503 -19.69 -24.07 14.30
CA ILE A 503 -20.56 -24.42 13.16
C ILE A 503 -21.40 -25.66 13.45
N LYS A 504 -20.86 -26.67 14.13
CA LYS A 504 -21.56 -27.88 14.51
C LYS A 504 -22.57 -27.67 15.65
N ASP A 505 -22.20 -26.85 16.64
CA ASP A 505 -22.99 -26.76 17.89
C ASP A 505 -24.05 -25.65 17.84
N THR A 506 -23.89 -24.65 16.99
CA THR A 506 -24.84 -23.55 16.92
C THR A 506 -26.24 -24.01 16.55
N ASP A 507 -27.21 -23.46 17.23
CA ASP A 507 -28.64 -23.60 16.93
C ASP A 507 -29.22 -22.36 16.23
N ALA A 508 -28.35 -21.48 15.73
CA ALA A 508 -28.77 -20.32 14.97
C ALA A 508 -29.45 -20.72 13.66
N THR A 509 -30.62 -20.15 13.40
CA THR A 509 -31.37 -20.35 12.15
C THR A 509 -30.92 -19.39 11.05
N HIS A 510 -30.32 -18.28 11.46
CA HIS A 510 -29.78 -17.25 10.57
C HIS A 510 -28.36 -16.86 11.01
N ILE A 511 -27.46 -16.79 10.05
CA ILE A 511 -26.10 -16.33 10.22
C ILE A 511 -25.90 -15.08 9.37
N VAL A 512 -25.35 -14.05 9.95
CA VAL A 512 -24.86 -12.86 9.24
C VAL A 512 -23.34 -12.83 9.36
N THR A 513 -22.62 -12.70 8.25
CA THR A 513 -21.17 -12.49 8.29
C THR A 513 -20.82 -11.06 7.90
N LEU A 514 -19.87 -10.45 8.62
CA LEU A 514 -19.34 -9.12 8.34
C LEU A 514 -17.83 -9.22 8.16
N GLU A 515 -17.33 -8.75 7.02
CA GLU A 515 -15.90 -8.74 6.71
C GLU A 515 -15.46 -7.45 5.99
N ASP A 516 -14.28 -6.97 6.30
CA ASP A 516 -13.61 -5.81 5.66
C ASP A 516 -12.76 -6.29 4.48
N ASN A 517 -13.37 -6.99 3.52
CA ASN A 517 -12.76 -7.66 2.37
C ASN A 517 -13.79 -7.81 1.24
N VAL A 518 -13.33 -8.08 0.02
CA VAL A 518 -14.25 -8.42 -1.09
C VAL A 518 -14.96 -9.75 -0.83
N ALA A 519 -16.18 -9.87 -1.35
CA ALA A 519 -17.02 -11.07 -1.13
C ALA A 519 -16.41 -12.33 -1.74
N ASN A 520 -15.79 -12.20 -2.93
CA ASN A 520 -15.22 -13.33 -3.66
C ASN A 520 -14.02 -13.93 -2.93
N GLY A 521 -14.09 -15.21 -2.54
CA GLY A 521 -13.05 -15.91 -1.79
C GLY A 521 -12.93 -15.48 -0.32
N GLY A 522 -13.81 -14.60 0.16
CA GLY A 522 -13.76 -14.03 1.51
C GLY A 522 -14.32 -14.95 2.60
N PHE A 523 -14.32 -14.43 3.83
CA PHE A 523 -14.77 -15.13 5.03
C PHE A 523 -16.23 -15.59 4.94
N GLY A 524 -17.14 -14.72 4.51
CA GLY A 524 -18.57 -15.05 4.42
C GLY A 524 -18.84 -16.19 3.44
N GLN A 525 -18.10 -16.27 2.34
CA GLN A 525 -18.21 -17.38 1.40
C GLN A 525 -17.71 -18.69 2.00
N ALA A 526 -16.59 -18.67 2.73
CA ALA A 526 -16.06 -19.84 3.43
C ALA A 526 -17.03 -20.34 4.51
N VAL A 527 -17.62 -19.43 5.29
CA VAL A 527 -18.65 -19.74 6.29
C VAL A 527 -19.87 -20.39 5.64
N SER A 528 -20.39 -19.79 4.56
CA SER A 528 -21.55 -20.34 3.83
C SER A 528 -21.30 -21.78 3.38
N MET A 529 -20.14 -22.06 2.82
CA MET A 529 -19.74 -23.41 2.39
C MET A 529 -19.63 -24.38 3.57
N ALA A 530 -19.04 -23.94 4.68
CA ALA A 530 -18.87 -24.78 5.87
C ALA A 530 -20.22 -25.17 6.51
N PHE A 531 -21.18 -24.25 6.58
CA PHE A 531 -22.56 -24.56 7.05
C PHE A 531 -23.27 -25.52 6.12
N MET A 532 -23.12 -25.36 4.81
CA MET A 532 -23.67 -26.28 3.82
C MET A 532 -23.06 -27.70 3.95
N GLN A 533 -21.73 -27.80 4.06
CA GLN A 533 -21.05 -29.09 4.28
C GLN A 533 -21.41 -29.77 5.59
N ALA A 534 -21.70 -29.00 6.64
CA ALA A 534 -22.18 -29.51 7.93
C ALA A 534 -23.66 -29.90 7.92
N ASN A 535 -24.37 -29.78 6.80
CA ASN A 535 -25.81 -30.02 6.65
C ASN A 535 -26.65 -29.20 7.63
N LYS A 536 -26.22 -28.00 7.98
CA LYS A 536 -26.97 -27.08 8.84
C LYS A 536 -27.97 -26.29 7.98
N GLY A 537 -29.25 -26.45 8.29
CA GLY A 537 -30.35 -25.78 7.58
C GLY A 537 -30.50 -24.29 7.93
N CYS A 538 -29.42 -23.55 8.12
CA CYS A 538 -29.46 -22.12 8.41
C CYS A 538 -29.32 -21.25 7.14
N ILE A 539 -29.90 -20.05 7.18
CA ILE A 539 -29.73 -19.03 6.12
C ILE A 539 -28.51 -18.23 6.47
N VAL A 540 -27.54 -18.17 5.53
CA VAL A 540 -26.33 -17.36 5.68
C VAL A 540 -26.43 -16.12 4.79
N LYS A 541 -26.31 -14.93 5.36
CA LYS A 541 -26.27 -13.65 4.67
C LYS A 541 -24.92 -12.99 4.86
N ASN A 542 -24.19 -12.78 3.75
CA ASN A 542 -22.86 -12.20 3.76
C ASN A 542 -22.90 -10.70 3.47
N TYR A 543 -22.18 -9.90 4.25
CA TYR A 543 -21.89 -8.50 4.02
C TYR A 543 -20.38 -8.31 3.90
N ALA A 544 -19.95 -7.99 2.70
CA ALA A 544 -18.59 -7.83 2.28
C ALA A 544 -18.55 -6.80 1.13
N TYR A 545 -17.38 -6.39 0.69
CA TYR A 545 -17.30 -5.46 -0.44
C TYR A 545 -17.67 -6.14 -1.76
N ARG A 546 -18.32 -5.36 -2.64
CA ARG A 546 -18.70 -5.78 -3.99
C ARG A 546 -17.44 -6.03 -4.84
N ASP A 547 -17.61 -6.74 -5.95
CA ASP A 547 -16.57 -7.02 -6.94
C ASP A 547 -16.27 -5.76 -7.79
N GLU A 548 -15.71 -4.75 -7.12
CA GLU A 548 -15.39 -3.42 -7.69
C GLU A 548 -14.12 -2.87 -7.03
N PHE A 549 -13.31 -2.10 -7.78
CA PHE A 549 -12.21 -1.34 -7.19
C PHE A 549 -12.75 -0.15 -6.40
N ILE A 550 -12.33 -0.04 -5.14
CA ILE A 550 -12.80 0.99 -4.21
C ILE A 550 -11.94 2.25 -4.36
N PRO A 551 -12.53 3.40 -4.77
CA PRO A 551 -11.78 4.64 -4.99
C PRO A 551 -11.32 5.29 -3.67
N GLN A 552 -10.66 6.45 -3.78
CA GLN A 552 -10.29 7.26 -2.63
C GLN A 552 -11.50 7.87 -1.93
N GLY A 553 -11.43 7.96 -0.59
CA GLY A 553 -12.48 8.59 0.22
C GLY A 553 -12.36 8.32 1.70
N GLY A 554 -13.35 8.76 2.47
CA GLY A 554 -13.44 8.48 3.90
C GLY A 554 -13.80 7.01 4.16
N VAL A 555 -13.08 6.33 5.06
CA VAL A 555 -13.23 4.89 5.33
C VAL A 555 -14.69 4.49 5.60
N ALA A 556 -15.36 5.16 6.54
CA ALA A 556 -16.73 4.79 6.92
C ALA A 556 -17.76 5.00 5.78
N ALA A 557 -17.56 6.03 4.96
CA ALA A 557 -18.42 6.29 3.80
C ALA A 557 -18.23 5.20 2.74
N LEU A 558 -16.99 4.85 2.43
CA LEU A 558 -16.66 3.80 1.47
C LEU A 558 -17.14 2.42 1.94
N GLN A 559 -17.00 2.08 3.24
CA GLN A 559 -17.56 0.84 3.78
C GLN A 559 -19.06 0.74 3.53
N CYS A 560 -19.77 1.82 3.84
CA CYS A 560 -21.23 1.89 3.65
C CYS A 560 -21.63 1.77 2.18
N GLU A 561 -20.92 2.49 1.30
CA GLU A 561 -21.21 2.52 -0.14
C GLU A 561 -20.90 1.20 -0.84
N TYR A 562 -19.81 0.53 -0.47
CA TYR A 562 -19.29 -0.63 -1.19
C TYR A 562 -19.71 -1.99 -0.62
N GLY A 563 -20.58 -2.05 0.40
CA GLY A 563 -21.23 -3.29 0.77
C GLY A 563 -21.37 -3.59 2.26
N VAL A 564 -20.64 -2.91 3.16
CA VAL A 564 -20.83 -3.10 4.61
C VAL A 564 -21.66 -1.93 5.17
N ASN A 565 -22.94 -1.90 4.74
CA ASN A 565 -23.87 -0.84 5.07
C ASN A 565 -24.62 -1.13 6.38
N CYS A 566 -24.34 -0.34 7.41
CA CYS A 566 -24.92 -0.52 8.74
C CYS A 566 -26.48 -0.51 8.74
N LYS A 567 -27.11 0.35 7.91
CA LYS A 567 -28.59 0.40 7.83
C LYS A 567 -29.16 -0.87 7.20
N GLU A 568 -28.61 -1.31 6.09
CA GLU A 568 -29.07 -2.52 5.40
C GLU A 568 -28.93 -3.77 6.30
N ILE A 569 -27.81 -3.84 7.03
CA ILE A 569 -27.56 -4.92 7.99
C ILE A 569 -28.60 -4.86 9.12
N GLU A 570 -28.86 -3.66 9.66
CA GLU A 570 -29.84 -3.44 10.73
C GLU A 570 -31.25 -3.81 10.29
N GLU A 571 -31.68 -3.39 9.10
CA GLU A 571 -32.97 -3.73 8.52
C GLU A 571 -33.13 -5.24 8.32
N TYR A 572 -32.09 -5.92 7.82
CA TYR A 572 -32.12 -7.37 7.67
C TYR A 572 -32.22 -8.07 9.03
N VAL A 573 -31.38 -7.71 10.00
CA VAL A 573 -31.40 -8.26 11.36
C VAL A 573 -32.79 -8.09 11.98
N LYS A 574 -33.39 -6.92 11.88
CA LYS A 574 -34.75 -6.63 12.36
C LYS A 574 -35.79 -7.51 11.68
N SER A 575 -35.72 -7.67 10.37
CA SER A 575 -36.67 -8.50 9.60
C SER A 575 -36.63 -9.98 9.98
N VAL A 576 -35.47 -10.48 10.43
CA VAL A 576 -35.31 -11.86 10.91
C VAL A 576 -35.87 -12.02 12.29
N LEU A 577 -35.63 -11.06 13.21
CA LEU A 577 -35.98 -11.18 14.64
C LEU A 577 -37.42 -10.75 14.97
N SER A 578 -38.06 -9.96 14.09
CA SER A 578 -39.50 -9.62 14.18
C SER A 578 -40.34 -10.75 13.59
#